data_54c7e4db48f00ebbbaa8dcc3259a76b3
#
_entry.id   54c7e4db48f00ebbbaa8dcc3259a76b3
#
_cell.length_a   1.000
_cell.length_b   1.000
_cell.length_c   1.000
_cell.angle_alpha   90.00
_cell.angle_beta   90.00
_cell.angle_gamma   90.00
#
_symmetry.space_group_name_H-M   'P 1'
#
loop_
_entity.id
_entity.type
_entity.pdbx_description
1 polymer ?
#
loop_
_entity_poly.entity_id
_entity_poly.type
_entity_poly.pdbx_seq_one_letter_code
_entity_poly.pdbx_strand_id
1 'polypeptide(L)'
;MNVDCIIEALLFASPEPLTQQKVNLIFEENPPNLEAVSKRLSELYLAQGNSFKIQNIAGGFQLRTLPEYDLYVRRLLNKTGKLHLSQAALESLAIVAYKQPISKPEVEMIRGVDCAGVLKTLLKKSLIKIKGRNESPGRPLMYGTTDQFLQAFGLSRIAELPKLKEVAELLDEQPALTDQIDAFK
;
A
#
# COMPACT_ATOMS: atom_id res chain seq x y z
N MET A 1 11.35 -28.17 -15.70
CA MET A 1 11.39 -26.70 -15.80
C MET A 1 11.90 -26.16 -14.46
N ASN A 2 12.72 -25.10 -14.44
CA ASN A 2 13.24 -24.53 -13.19
C ASN A 2 12.10 -23.78 -12.46
N VAL A 3 11.85 -24.11 -11.20
CA VAL A 3 10.79 -23.51 -10.38
C VAL A 3 11.00 -22.01 -10.21
N ASP A 4 12.24 -21.56 -10.03
CA ASP A 4 12.56 -20.14 -9.88
C ASP A 4 12.20 -19.35 -11.15
N CYS A 5 12.47 -19.90 -12.35
CA CYS A 5 12.05 -19.28 -13.62
C CYS A 5 10.52 -19.24 -13.79
N ILE A 6 9.79 -20.23 -13.29
CA ILE A 6 8.33 -20.21 -13.33
C ILE A 6 7.80 -19.09 -12.44
N ILE A 7 8.28 -19.00 -11.20
CA ILE A 7 7.85 -17.93 -10.27
C ILE A 7 8.25 -16.55 -10.80
N GLU A 8 9.42 -16.39 -11.39
CA GLU A 8 9.86 -15.17 -12.04
C GLU A 8 8.88 -14.74 -13.15
N ALA A 9 8.50 -15.68 -14.03
CA ALA A 9 7.53 -15.43 -15.10
C ALA A 9 6.14 -15.04 -14.54
N LEU A 10 5.70 -15.68 -13.44
CA LEU A 10 4.45 -15.34 -12.78
C LEU A 10 4.49 -13.95 -12.13
N LEU A 11 5.61 -13.59 -11.48
CA LEU A 11 5.82 -12.26 -10.92
C LEU A 11 5.82 -11.17 -12.00
N PHE A 12 6.43 -11.45 -13.16
CA PHE A 12 6.46 -10.54 -14.30
C PHE A 12 5.08 -10.35 -14.93
N ALA A 13 4.33 -11.43 -15.08
CA ALA A 13 3.01 -11.42 -15.73
C ALA A 13 1.88 -10.91 -14.82
N SER A 14 2.07 -10.93 -13.49
CA SER A 14 1.00 -10.58 -12.55
C SER A 14 0.88 -9.06 -12.39
N PRO A 15 -0.29 -8.44 -12.69
CA PRO A 15 -0.55 -7.03 -12.42
C PRO A 15 -0.72 -6.71 -10.92
N GLU A 16 -1.04 -7.73 -10.12
CA GLU A 16 -1.25 -7.66 -8.68
C GLU A 16 -0.16 -8.44 -7.93
N PRO A 17 0.07 -8.18 -6.64
CA PRO A 17 0.98 -8.99 -5.84
C PRO A 17 0.65 -10.48 -5.94
N LEU A 18 1.64 -11.30 -6.25
CA LEU A 18 1.53 -12.75 -6.30
C LEU A 18 1.51 -13.29 -4.87
N THR A 19 0.45 -13.99 -4.51
CA THR A 19 0.29 -14.58 -3.17
C THR A 19 0.60 -16.07 -3.18
N GLN A 20 0.97 -16.65 -2.01
CA GLN A 20 1.16 -18.10 -1.88
C GLN A 20 -0.09 -18.87 -2.28
N GLN A 21 -1.30 -18.33 -1.98
CA GLN A 21 -2.55 -18.96 -2.38
C GLN A 21 -2.68 -19.08 -3.91
N LYS A 22 -2.32 -18.02 -4.66
CA LYS A 22 -2.30 -18.08 -6.14
C LYS A 22 -1.31 -19.11 -6.64
N VAL A 23 -0.12 -19.18 -6.05
CA VAL A 23 0.90 -20.19 -6.39
C VAL A 23 0.40 -21.60 -6.13
N ASN A 24 -0.23 -21.84 -4.99
CA ASN A 24 -0.82 -23.14 -4.66
C ASN A 24 -1.86 -23.60 -5.69
N LEU A 25 -2.68 -22.68 -6.19
CA LEU A 25 -3.66 -22.98 -7.23
C LEU A 25 -3.03 -23.28 -8.60
N ILE A 26 -1.92 -22.62 -8.94
CA ILE A 26 -1.26 -22.79 -10.24
C ILE A 26 -0.46 -24.09 -10.30
N PHE A 27 0.21 -24.46 -9.21
CA PHE A 27 1.08 -25.64 -9.18
C PHE A 27 0.32 -26.94 -8.88
N GLU A 28 -0.93 -26.84 -8.37
CA GLU A 28 -1.79 -27.99 -8.00
C GLU A 28 -1.13 -28.97 -7.03
N GLU A 29 0.00 -29.58 -7.45
CA GLU A 29 0.82 -30.50 -6.65
C GLU A 29 2.17 -29.87 -6.31
N ASN A 30 2.61 -30.02 -5.06
CA ASN A 30 3.90 -29.57 -4.56
C ASN A 30 4.23 -28.08 -4.86
N PRO A 31 3.37 -27.13 -4.47
CA PRO A 31 3.62 -25.71 -4.71
C PRO A 31 4.90 -25.26 -3.99
N PRO A 32 5.76 -24.48 -4.65
CA PRO A 32 6.96 -23.95 -4.03
C PRO A 32 6.61 -22.93 -2.95
N ASN A 33 7.49 -22.77 -1.96
CA ASN A 33 7.40 -21.68 -1.01
C ASN A 33 7.78 -20.37 -1.72
N LEU A 34 6.77 -19.52 -1.95
CA LEU A 34 6.92 -18.27 -2.69
C LEU A 34 7.91 -17.31 -2.02
N GLU A 35 7.92 -17.24 -0.68
CA GLU A 35 8.82 -16.38 0.07
C GLU A 35 10.28 -16.79 -0.13
N ALA A 36 10.56 -18.10 -0.01
CA ALA A 36 11.91 -18.63 -0.21
C ALA A 36 12.41 -18.40 -1.63
N VAL A 37 11.56 -18.62 -2.65
CA VAL A 37 11.92 -18.36 -4.05
C VAL A 37 12.13 -16.87 -4.30
N SER A 38 11.22 -16.00 -3.79
CA SER A 38 11.34 -14.55 -3.94
C SER A 38 12.61 -14.00 -3.30
N LYS A 39 13.05 -14.57 -2.17
CA LYS A 39 14.30 -14.19 -1.53
C LYS A 39 15.50 -14.53 -2.40
N ARG A 40 15.59 -15.77 -2.92
CA ARG A 40 16.68 -16.19 -3.82
C ARG A 40 16.76 -15.33 -5.09
N LEU A 41 15.60 -15.07 -5.72
CA LEU A 41 15.53 -14.21 -6.90
C LEU A 41 15.95 -12.78 -6.58
N SER A 42 15.55 -12.23 -5.41
CA SER A 42 15.97 -10.89 -4.97
C SER A 42 17.46 -10.77 -4.79
N GLU A 43 18.10 -11.77 -4.20
CA GLU A 43 19.56 -11.84 -4.03
C GLU A 43 20.27 -11.90 -5.39
N LEU A 44 19.73 -12.68 -6.33
CA LEU A 44 20.24 -12.78 -7.70
C LEU A 44 20.15 -11.43 -8.43
N TYR A 45 18.98 -10.76 -8.36
CA TYR A 45 18.79 -9.47 -9.03
C TYR A 45 19.68 -8.37 -8.45
N LEU A 46 19.89 -8.39 -7.14
CA LEU A 46 20.81 -7.46 -6.48
C LEU A 46 22.26 -7.69 -6.95
N ALA A 47 22.69 -8.94 -7.01
CA ALA A 47 24.03 -9.30 -7.46
C ALA A 47 24.29 -8.93 -8.94
N GLN A 48 23.25 -8.96 -9.77
CA GLN A 48 23.31 -8.59 -11.19
C GLN A 48 23.18 -7.09 -11.43
N GLY A 49 22.88 -6.27 -10.41
CA GLY A 49 22.66 -4.82 -10.55
C GLY A 49 21.41 -4.47 -11.35
N ASN A 50 20.35 -5.28 -11.26
CA ASN A 50 19.10 -5.03 -11.97
C ASN A 50 18.41 -3.74 -11.50
N SER A 51 17.65 -3.08 -12.39
CA SER A 51 16.90 -1.85 -12.12
C SER A 51 15.57 -2.06 -11.39
N PHE A 52 15.30 -3.28 -10.96
CA PHE A 52 14.09 -3.70 -10.25
C PHE A 52 14.40 -4.68 -9.13
N LYS A 53 13.45 -4.84 -8.23
CA LYS A 53 13.51 -5.77 -7.09
C LYS A 53 12.16 -6.45 -6.88
N ILE A 54 12.17 -7.58 -6.17
CA ILE A 54 10.94 -8.18 -5.64
C ILE A 54 10.66 -7.55 -4.27
N GLN A 55 9.45 -7.04 -4.10
CA GLN A 55 9.01 -6.42 -2.84
C GLN A 55 7.79 -7.16 -2.30
N ASN A 56 7.76 -7.39 -0.99
CA ASN A 56 6.58 -7.91 -0.30
C ASN A 56 5.58 -6.76 -0.10
N ILE A 57 4.37 -6.88 -0.68
CA ILE A 57 3.34 -5.83 -0.67
C ILE A 57 1.98 -6.50 -0.57
N ALA A 58 1.12 -6.01 0.31
CA ALA A 58 -0.26 -6.48 0.49
C ALA A 58 -0.37 -8.02 0.67
N GLY A 59 0.58 -8.59 1.43
CA GLY A 59 0.61 -10.03 1.71
C GLY A 59 1.05 -10.92 0.53
N GLY A 60 1.61 -10.34 -0.53
CA GLY A 60 2.16 -11.03 -1.69
C GLY A 60 3.49 -10.42 -2.14
N PHE A 61 4.01 -10.89 -3.27
CA PHE A 61 5.27 -10.41 -3.85
C PHE A 61 5.02 -9.78 -5.22
N GLN A 62 5.72 -8.70 -5.52
CA GLN A 62 5.61 -7.98 -6.79
C GLN A 62 6.98 -7.44 -7.23
N LEU A 63 7.23 -7.46 -8.56
CA LEU A 63 8.37 -6.76 -9.14
C LEU A 63 8.10 -5.23 -9.12
N ARG A 64 9.07 -4.49 -8.60
CA ARG A 64 9.05 -3.03 -8.54
C ARG A 64 10.37 -2.46 -9.02
N THR A 65 10.32 -1.36 -9.75
CA THR A 65 11.52 -0.60 -10.11
C THR A 65 12.18 -0.02 -8.86
N LEU A 66 13.51 0.14 -8.91
CA LEU A 66 14.22 0.82 -7.83
C LEU A 66 13.89 2.31 -7.80
N PRO A 67 13.91 2.96 -6.61
CA PRO A 67 13.54 4.38 -6.46
C PRO A 67 14.38 5.34 -7.32
N GLU A 68 15.63 5.01 -7.58
CA GLU A 68 16.55 5.83 -8.41
C GLU A 68 16.06 6.02 -9.86
N TYR A 69 15.19 5.11 -10.35
CA TYR A 69 14.61 5.21 -11.70
C TYR A 69 13.23 5.89 -11.71
N ASP A 70 12.70 6.30 -10.56
CA ASP A 70 11.33 6.83 -10.42
C ASP A 70 11.04 8.02 -11.35
N LEU A 71 12.00 8.93 -11.53
CA LEU A 71 11.87 10.07 -12.42
C LEU A 71 11.53 9.65 -13.86
N TYR A 72 12.24 8.64 -14.37
CA TYR A 72 12.05 8.15 -15.74
C TYR A 72 10.74 7.37 -15.89
N VAL A 73 10.45 6.52 -14.91
CA VAL A 73 9.19 5.74 -14.87
C VAL A 73 7.97 6.67 -14.83
N ARG A 74 8.01 7.72 -14.01
CA ARG A 74 6.93 8.74 -13.96
C ARG A 74 6.76 9.49 -15.27
N ARG A 75 7.85 9.80 -15.97
CA ARG A 75 7.79 10.43 -17.29
C ARG A 75 7.16 9.50 -18.33
N LEU A 76 7.53 8.23 -18.34
CA LEU A 76 6.96 7.21 -19.22
C LEU A 76 5.46 7.03 -18.98
N LEU A 77 5.03 6.94 -17.75
CA LEU A 77 3.62 6.72 -17.38
C LEU A 77 2.74 7.98 -17.53
N ASN A 78 3.29 9.08 -18.09
CA ASN A 78 2.58 10.35 -18.35
C ASN A 78 1.77 10.88 -17.14
N LYS A 79 2.29 10.71 -15.96
CA LYS A 79 1.82 11.36 -14.70
C LYS A 79 0.35 11.15 -14.29
N THR A 80 -0.44 10.41 -15.03
CA THR A 80 -1.84 10.18 -14.69
C THR A 80 -2.04 9.25 -13.51
N GLY A 81 -0.97 8.62 -13.03
CA GLY A 81 -0.98 7.64 -11.94
C GLY A 81 -0.71 8.20 -10.54
N LYS A 82 -0.52 9.51 -10.35
CA LYS A 82 -0.46 10.06 -8.98
C LYS A 82 -1.82 9.86 -8.32
N LEU A 83 -1.80 9.21 -7.17
CA LEU A 83 -2.94 9.19 -6.26
C LEU A 83 -3.11 10.60 -5.70
N HIS A 84 -3.65 11.51 -6.54
CA HIS A 84 -3.92 12.88 -6.09
C HIS A 84 -5.01 12.83 -5.05
N LEU A 85 -4.59 12.88 -3.80
CA LEU A 85 -5.45 13.08 -2.64
C LEU A 85 -5.25 14.52 -2.18
N SER A 86 -6.36 15.23 -1.93
CA SER A 86 -6.28 16.51 -1.24
C SER A 86 -5.73 16.31 0.16
N GLN A 87 -5.21 17.38 0.78
CA GLN A 87 -4.75 17.36 2.17
C GLN A 87 -5.82 16.77 3.10
N ALA A 88 -7.08 17.21 2.95
CA ALA A 88 -8.21 16.69 3.70
C ALA A 88 -8.41 15.16 3.52
N ALA A 89 -8.15 14.64 2.31
CA ALA A 89 -8.27 13.22 2.03
C ALA A 89 -7.09 12.42 2.64
N LEU A 90 -5.87 12.96 2.62
CA LEU A 90 -4.71 12.35 3.27
C LEU A 90 -4.88 12.26 4.78
N GLU A 91 -5.32 13.35 5.43
CA GLU A 91 -5.59 13.38 6.87
C GLU A 91 -6.67 12.37 7.28
N SER A 92 -7.80 12.33 6.55
CA SER A 92 -8.87 11.37 6.84
C SER A 92 -8.43 9.93 6.59
N LEU A 93 -7.62 9.69 5.54
CA LEU A 93 -7.07 8.37 5.25
C LEU A 93 -6.10 7.91 6.35
N ALA A 94 -5.25 8.80 6.85
CA ALA A 94 -4.36 8.53 7.98
C ALA A 94 -5.16 8.15 9.24
N ILE A 95 -6.20 8.92 9.59
CA ILE A 95 -7.07 8.59 10.73
C ILE A 95 -7.67 7.19 10.58
N VAL A 96 -8.23 6.87 9.39
CA VAL A 96 -8.77 5.53 9.14
C VAL A 96 -7.69 4.47 9.26
N ALA A 97 -6.50 4.69 8.70
CA ALA A 97 -5.42 3.71 8.72
C ALA A 97 -4.94 3.37 10.15
N TYR A 98 -4.82 4.37 11.02
CA TYR A 98 -4.34 4.19 12.39
C TYR A 98 -5.41 3.78 13.40
N LYS A 99 -6.70 4.11 13.13
CA LYS A 99 -7.79 3.91 14.08
C LYS A 99 -8.79 2.83 13.67
N GLN A 100 -8.59 2.20 12.51
CA GLN A 100 -9.53 1.18 12.02
C GLN A 100 -9.73 0.00 12.96
N PRO A 101 -10.97 -0.55 13.06
CA PRO A 101 -12.17 -0.09 12.36
C PRO A 101 -12.75 1.18 13.02
N ILE A 102 -13.11 2.21 12.23
CA ILE A 102 -13.57 3.52 12.71
C ILE A 102 -14.82 3.97 11.95
N SER A 103 -15.76 4.64 12.62
CA SER A 103 -16.97 5.19 12.04
C SER A 103 -16.78 6.62 11.50
N LYS A 104 -17.71 7.07 10.62
CA LYS A 104 -17.70 8.45 10.13
C LYS A 104 -17.76 9.50 11.28
N PRO A 105 -18.67 9.40 12.28
CA PRO A 105 -18.71 10.37 13.38
C PRO A 105 -17.38 10.45 14.15
N GLU A 106 -16.70 9.34 14.34
CA GLU A 106 -15.40 9.32 15.03
C GLU A 106 -14.29 10.00 14.20
N VAL A 107 -14.29 9.80 12.85
CA VAL A 107 -13.37 10.53 11.97
C VAL A 107 -13.64 12.02 12.04
N GLU A 108 -14.90 12.44 11.98
CA GLU A 108 -15.32 13.84 12.08
C GLU A 108 -14.97 14.47 13.42
N MET A 109 -15.11 13.70 14.51
CA MET A 109 -14.71 14.16 15.85
C MET A 109 -13.21 14.48 15.91
N ILE A 110 -12.37 13.62 15.29
CA ILE A 110 -10.90 13.82 15.27
C ILE A 110 -10.52 14.98 14.37
N ARG A 111 -11.21 15.14 13.22
CA ARG A 111 -10.90 16.19 12.24
C ARG A 111 -11.51 17.56 12.57
N GLY A 112 -12.57 17.59 13.38
CA GLY A 112 -13.36 18.80 13.67
C GLY A 112 -14.23 19.31 12.52
N VAL A 113 -14.35 18.57 11.40
CA VAL A 113 -15.10 18.97 10.19
C VAL A 113 -15.83 17.78 9.55
N ASP A 114 -16.88 18.05 8.74
CA ASP A 114 -17.58 17.02 7.97
C ASP A 114 -16.63 16.31 7.01
N CYS A 115 -16.68 14.99 6.99
CA CYS A 115 -15.82 14.12 6.19
C CYS A 115 -16.58 13.27 5.15
N ALA A 116 -17.89 13.47 4.98
CA ALA A 116 -18.72 12.62 4.11
C ALA A 116 -18.19 12.56 2.67
N GLY A 117 -17.88 13.71 2.08
CA GLY A 117 -17.35 13.81 0.72
C GLY A 117 -15.98 13.17 0.57
N VAL A 118 -15.13 13.34 1.58
CA VAL A 118 -13.78 12.79 1.61
C VAL A 118 -13.83 11.26 1.72
N LEU A 119 -14.61 10.71 2.65
CA LEU A 119 -14.76 9.25 2.80
C LEU A 119 -15.35 8.62 1.54
N LYS A 120 -16.32 9.27 0.88
CA LYS A 120 -16.84 8.82 -0.42
C LYS A 120 -15.74 8.77 -1.50
N THR A 121 -14.86 9.76 -1.53
CA THR A 121 -13.74 9.80 -2.46
C THR A 121 -12.74 8.67 -2.19
N LEU A 122 -12.42 8.42 -0.92
CA LEU A 122 -11.52 7.33 -0.52
C LEU A 122 -12.10 5.95 -0.83
N LEU A 123 -13.42 5.75 -0.64
CA LEU A 123 -14.14 4.54 -1.07
C LEU A 123 -14.07 4.36 -2.59
N LYS A 124 -14.36 5.43 -3.36
CA LYS A 124 -14.30 5.39 -4.84
C LYS A 124 -12.90 5.06 -5.36
N LYS A 125 -11.85 5.50 -4.66
CA LYS A 125 -10.46 5.17 -4.98
C LYS A 125 -10.04 3.81 -4.41
N SER A 126 -10.96 3.07 -3.80
CA SER A 126 -10.70 1.77 -3.17
C SER A 126 -9.57 1.78 -2.12
N LEU A 127 -9.28 2.92 -1.51
CA LEU A 127 -8.26 3.02 -0.44
C LEU A 127 -8.81 2.59 0.91
N ILE A 128 -10.13 2.77 1.12
CA ILE A 128 -10.85 2.29 2.29
C ILE A 128 -12.03 1.43 1.86
N LYS A 129 -12.52 0.59 2.76
CA LYS A 129 -13.71 -0.24 2.60
C LYS A 129 -14.56 -0.22 3.85
N ILE A 130 -15.83 -0.58 3.70
CA ILE A 130 -16.73 -0.80 4.82
C ILE A 130 -16.45 -2.19 5.38
N LYS A 131 -16.09 -2.28 6.67
CA LYS A 131 -15.82 -3.53 7.40
C LYS A 131 -17.06 -4.09 8.12
N GLY A 132 -18.16 -3.33 8.17
CA GLY A 132 -19.39 -3.72 8.85
C GLY A 132 -20.10 -2.51 9.45
N ARG A 133 -20.94 -2.77 10.43
CA ARG A 133 -21.65 -1.75 11.23
C ARG A 133 -21.32 -1.93 12.72
N ASN A 134 -21.23 -0.82 13.43
CA ASN A 134 -21.11 -0.84 14.88
C ASN A 134 -22.49 -1.20 15.51
N GLU A 135 -22.47 -1.77 16.70
CA GLU A 135 -23.68 -2.11 17.47
C GLU A 135 -24.24 -0.90 18.26
N SER A 136 -23.49 0.21 18.32
CA SER A 136 -23.92 1.43 18.98
C SER A 136 -25.17 2.06 18.34
N PRO A 137 -25.91 2.94 19.06
CA PRO A 137 -27.10 3.62 18.55
C PRO A 137 -26.81 4.29 17.18
N GLY A 138 -27.73 4.11 16.22
CA GLY A 138 -27.55 4.54 14.84
C GLY A 138 -26.80 3.59 13.95
N ARG A 139 -26.21 2.50 14.48
CA ARG A 139 -25.48 1.44 13.77
C ARG A 139 -24.58 1.98 12.64
N PRO A 140 -23.64 2.90 12.94
CA PRO A 140 -22.82 3.55 11.93
C PRO A 140 -21.96 2.56 11.17
N LEU A 141 -21.67 2.88 9.89
CA LEU A 141 -20.73 2.12 9.08
C LEU A 141 -19.31 2.25 9.64
N MET A 142 -18.59 1.12 9.68
CA MET A 142 -17.20 1.04 10.11
C MET A 142 -16.29 0.95 8.90
N TYR A 143 -15.29 1.81 8.85
CA TYR A 143 -14.32 1.90 7.76
C TYR A 143 -12.98 1.28 8.15
N GLY A 144 -12.26 0.78 7.15
CA GLY A 144 -10.90 0.32 7.28
C GLY A 144 -10.20 0.32 5.93
N THR A 145 -8.88 0.18 5.94
CA THR A 145 -8.05 0.15 4.74
C THR A 145 -8.22 -1.12 3.92
N THR A 146 -7.75 -1.09 2.67
CA THR A 146 -7.80 -2.17 1.69
C THR A 146 -6.40 -2.63 1.31
N ASP A 147 -6.30 -3.69 0.49
CA ASP A 147 -5.04 -4.11 -0.12
C ASP A 147 -4.52 -3.07 -1.12
N GLN A 148 -5.42 -2.32 -1.79
CA GLN A 148 -5.07 -1.18 -2.64
C GLN A 148 -4.36 -0.07 -1.86
N PHE A 149 -4.77 0.19 -0.61
CA PHE A 149 -4.05 1.09 0.29
C PHE A 149 -2.62 0.57 0.54
N LEU A 150 -2.47 -0.70 0.91
CA LEU A 150 -1.15 -1.29 1.16
C LEU A 150 -0.26 -1.20 -0.09
N GLN A 151 -0.80 -1.49 -1.28
CA GLN A 151 -0.08 -1.37 -2.54
C GLN A 151 0.35 0.06 -2.85
N ALA A 152 -0.55 1.03 -2.61
CA ALA A 152 -0.28 2.44 -2.87
C ALA A 152 0.84 3.01 -1.97
N PHE A 153 0.93 2.52 -0.73
CA PHE A 153 1.94 2.94 0.24
C PHE A 153 3.14 1.98 0.35
N GLY A 154 3.17 0.91 -0.44
CA GLY A 154 4.28 -0.03 -0.47
C GLY A 154 4.43 -0.87 0.79
N LEU A 155 3.34 -1.11 1.52
CA LEU A 155 3.29 -1.87 2.76
C LEU A 155 2.90 -3.32 2.51
N SER A 156 3.47 -4.27 3.25
CA SER A 156 3.01 -5.65 3.20
C SER A 156 1.78 -5.88 4.08
N ARG A 157 1.70 -5.17 5.20
CA ARG A 157 0.60 -5.23 6.17
C ARG A 157 0.44 -3.91 6.93
N ILE A 158 -0.73 -3.69 7.50
CA ILE A 158 -1.05 -2.45 8.22
C ILE A 158 -0.15 -2.22 9.45
N ALA A 159 0.37 -3.28 10.05
CA ALA A 159 1.26 -3.19 11.19
C ALA A 159 2.64 -2.57 10.88
N GLU A 160 2.97 -2.40 9.61
CA GLU A 160 4.19 -1.72 9.15
C GLU A 160 4.05 -0.19 9.10
N LEU A 161 2.87 0.34 9.37
CA LEU A 161 2.73 1.79 9.57
C LEU A 161 3.62 2.25 10.74
N PRO A 162 4.40 3.34 10.55
CA PRO A 162 5.24 3.88 11.62
C PRO A 162 4.38 4.24 12.84
N LYS A 163 4.91 4.06 14.04
CA LYS A 163 4.21 4.51 15.25
C LYS A 163 4.12 6.04 15.28
N LEU A 164 3.02 6.56 15.80
CA LEU A 164 2.81 8.02 15.86
C LEU A 164 3.96 8.78 16.56
N LYS A 165 4.63 8.15 17.54
CA LYS A 165 5.83 8.71 18.18
C LYS A 165 7.01 8.79 17.21
N GLU A 166 7.25 7.74 16.45
CA GLU A 166 8.32 7.68 15.44
C GLU A 166 8.09 8.72 14.33
N VAL A 167 6.82 8.94 13.95
CA VAL A 167 6.47 10.01 12.98
C VAL A 167 6.77 11.40 13.54
N ALA A 168 6.48 11.66 14.81
CA ALA A 168 6.78 12.93 15.45
C ALA A 168 8.30 13.19 15.51
N GLU A 169 9.08 12.19 15.90
CA GLU A 169 10.54 12.26 15.93
C GLU A 169 11.13 12.54 14.53
N LEU A 170 10.64 11.87 13.49
CA LEU A 170 11.07 12.10 12.10
C LEU A 170 10.75 13.51 11.59
N LEU A 171 9.63 14.10 12.03
CA LEU A 171 9.24 15.45 11.66
C LEU A 171 10.11 16.50 12.39
N ASP A 172 10.51 16.21 13.62
CA ASP A 172 11.40 17.08 14.41
C ASP A 172 12.86 17.04 13.89
N GLU A 173 13.31 15.88 13.40
CA GLU A 173 14.68 15.72 12.86
C GLU A 173 14.85 16.26 11.42
N GLN A 174 13.77 16.38 10.65
CA GLN A 174 13.82 16.83 9.25
C GLN A 174 12.74 17.88 8.95
N PRO A 175 12.90 19.13 9.41
CA PRO A 175 11.96 20.21 9.09
C PRO A 175 11.79 20.48 7.57
N ALA A 176 12.78 20.07 6.75
CA ALA A 176 12.69 20.16 5.28
C ALA A 176 11.70 19.19 4.61
N LEU A 177 11.17 18.20 5.32
CA LEU A 177 10.09 17.33 4.79
C LEU A 177 8.75 18.05 4.70
N THR A 178 8.53 19.08 5.51
CA THR A 178 7.35 19.95 5.43
C THR A 178 7.29 20.70 4.09
N ASP A 179 8.45 21.15 3.57
CA ASP A 179 8.53 21.86 2.28
C ASP A 179 8.29 20.91 1.09
N GLN A 180 8.58 19.62 1.22
CA GLN A 180 8.27 18.64 0.20
C GLN A 180 6.78 18.26 0.15
N ILE A 181 6.07 18.37 1.26
CA ILE A 181 4.59 18.20 1.30
C ILE A 181 3.94 19.41 0.61
N ASP A 182 4.47 20.61 0.75
CA ASP A 182 3.98 21.82 0.06
C ASP A 182 4.31 21.84 -1.43
N ALA A 183 5.37 21.18 -1.88
CA ALA A 183 5.70 20.97 -3.29
C ALA A 183 4.72 20.01 -4.02
N PHE A 184 3.77 19.44 -3.31
CA PHE A 184 2.67 18.62 -3.85
C PHE A 184 1.37 19.42 -4.06
N LYS A 185 1.39 20.76 -3.90
CA LYS A 185 0.27 21.65 -4.27
C LYS A 185 0.11 21.86 -5.77
#